data_c638f1acb651f8ca2d223ae471f3f16d
#
_entry.id   c638f1acb651f8ca2d223ae471f3f16d
#
_cell.length_a   1.000
_cell.length_b   1.000
_cell.length_c   1.000
_cell.angle_alpha   90.00
_cell.angle_beta   90.00
_cell.angle_gamma   90.00
#
_symmetry.space_group_name_H-M   'P 1'
#
loop_
_entity.id
_entity.type
_entity.pdbx_description
1 polymer ?
#
loop_
_entity_poly.entity_id
_entity_poly.type
_entity_poly.pdbx_seq_one_letter_code
_entity_poly.pdbx_strand_id
1 'polypeptide(L)'
;MKKYIIIAFLFTTAPVVFAQVPIDSIKAIIKREVTNKRSKSIIVGIVDANGRQIVAEGYKSDQNHTLPDGNTIYEIGSITKVFTSLVLADMSIKHQLNLTDPISKFLPKTVKIPVRNGKEISLLSLSTHRSGMPRFPYNVDPKNLEQPYADYTVDKLYEYVSHFEPPFDIDTKWRYSNVAYGLLGNILTLKAKKDFETLITEEICKPLNLNNTVISLTAKQKSNLATGHAETGTAVGLTDLGAIGPGGSIRSTANDLLTFAEANLGLIKTNLSPAIELTHVLQAKKDGNDTYTTMGWTLVSDDGKNLLFKDGGMPGYCTFLGIDKKNRIGVVVLSNSNNSVSDIGRHILDAQHHVEPYKYPWALLDTIRTTYTTKGTDAAIASYHQLKASNNPSFAFNENQLNYLGVELRKAGKIKEALKFFTLNAQEYPNTTLVYESLGEIYKRNKNTKMAVENFEKAKKLDPENPHWAYILEQIKDAPND
;
A
#
# COMPACT_ATOMS: atom_id res chain seq x y z
N MET A 1 7.57 78.15 -10.62
CA MET A 1 7.08 76.89 -11.17
C MET A 1 8.02 75.80 -10.73
N LYS A 2 7.63 74.99 -9.72
CA LYS A 2 8.44 73.84 -9.19
C LYS A 2 8.08 72.60 -10.01
N LYS A 3 9.07 72.03 -10.72
CA LYS A 3 8.92 70.79 -11.47
C LYS A 3 9.06 69.61 -10.46
N TYR A 4 8.02 68.80 -10.31
CA TYR A 4 8.08 67.54 -9.58
C TYR A 4 8.48 66.44 -10.57
N ILE A 5 9.61 65.75 -10.29
CA ILE A 5 10.03 64.56 -11.01
C ILE A 5 9.41 63.38 -10.27
N ILE A 6 8.48 62.67 -10.90
CA ILE A 6 7.89 61.43 -10.40
C ILE A 6 8.83 60.30 -10.89
N ILE A 7 9.57 59.67 -9.95
CA ILE A 7 10.34 58.45 -10.20
C ILE A 7 9.38 57.28 -10.00
N ALA A 8 8.93 56.66 -11.09
CA ALA A 8 8.17 55.41 -11.02
C ALA A 8 9.14 54.23 -10.76
N PHE A 9 9.08 53.64 -9.57
CA PHE A 9 9.73 52.38 -9.26
C PHE A 9 8.94 51.24 -9.92
N LEU A 10 9.47 50.69 -11.02
CA LEU A 10 9.00 49.43 -11.56
C LEU A 10 9.50 48.32 -10.65
N PHE A 11 8.61 47.79 -9.78
CA PHE A 11 8.86 46.53 -9.11
C PHE A 11 8.71 45.40 -10.14
N THR A 12 9.82 44.94 -10.69
CA THR A 12 9.87 43.66 -11.40
C THR A 12 9.81 42.53 -10.36
N THR A 13 8.63 41.99 -10.13
CA THR A 13 8.51 40.73 -9.41
C THR A 13 9.06 39.63 -10.32
N ALA A 14 10.32 39.26 -10.12
CA ALA A 14 10.85 38.07 -10.74
C ALA A 14 9.99 36.87 -10.25
N PRO A 15 9.47 36.02 -11.16
CA PRO A 15 8.80 34.82 -10.73
C PRO A 15 9.79 34.01 -9.93
N VAL A 16 9.42 33.62 -8.71
CA VAL A 16 10.18 32.62 -7.92
C VAL A 16 10.00 31.29 -8.66
N VAL A 17 10.97 30.98 -9.51
CA VAL A 17 11.06 29.65 -10.13
C VAL A 17 11.52 28.71 -9.03
N PHE A 18 10.60 27.92 -8.49
CA PHE A 18 10.98 26.77 -7.67
C PHE A 18 11.82 25.84 -8.55
N ALA A 19 13.07 25.71 -8.24
CA ALA A 19 14.00 24.87 -9.00
C ALA A 19 13.52 23.39 -8.87
N GLN A 20 13.08 22.84 -9.98
CA GLN A 20 12.79 21.40 -10.08
C GLN A 20 14.08 20.64 -9.77
N VAL A 21 13.99 19.52 -9.03
CA VAL A 21 15.16 18.67 -8.75
C VAL A 21 15.76 18.22 -10.10
N PRO A 22 17.05 18.49 -10.37
CA PRO A 22 17.66 18.14 -11.65
C PRO A 22 17.60 16.63 -11.90
N ILE A 23 17.35 16.22 -13.14
CA ILE A 23 17.20 14.80 -13.50
C ILE A 23 18.44 13.97 -13.16
N ASP A 24 19.64 14.53 -13.23
CA ASP A 24 20.89 13.85 -12.88
C ASP A 24 21.01 13.64 -11.36
N SER A 25 20.47 14.54 -10.54
CA SER A 25 20.35 14.33 -9.09
C SER A 25 19.39 13.18 -8.79
N ILE A 26 18.29 13.09 -9.51
CA ILE A 26 17.33 11.97 -9.36
C ILE A 26 17.96 10.64 -9.76
N LYS A 27 18.71 10.60 -10.88
CA LYS A 27 19.48 9.42 -11.29
C LYS A 27 20.49 9.01 -10.21
N ALA A 28 21.22 9.97 -9.63
CA ALA A 28 22.17 9.70 -8.55
C ALA A 28 21.49 9.12 -7.31
N ILE A 29 20.31 9.65 -6.93
CA ILE A 29 19.52 9.13 -5.82
C ILE A 29 19.13 7.69 -6.09
N ILE A 30 18.41 7.39 -7.19
CA ILE A 30 17.91 6.03 -7.45
C ILE A 30 19.04 5.01 -7.61
N LYS A 31 20.17 5.41 -8.20
CA LYS A 31 21.38 4.57 -8.29
C LYS A 31 21.93 4.22 -6.91
N ARG A 32 22.04 5.21 -6.02
CA ARG A 32 22.45 5.01 -4.62
C ARG A 32 21.52 4.03 -3.90
N GLU A 33 20.20 4.23 -4.02
CA GLU A 33 19.21 3.42 -3.33
C GLU A 33 19.20 1.96 -3.82
N VAL A 34 19.37 1.73 -5.12
CA VAL A 34 19.50 0.38 -5.70
C VAL A 34 20.84 -0.27 -5.24
N THR A 35 21.94 0.49 -5.25
CA THR A 35 23.25 0.01 -4.76
C THR A 35 23.17 -0.37 -3.28
N ASN A 36 22.42 0.38 -2.48
CA ASN A 36 22.20 0.11 -1.05
C ASN A 36 21.16 -1.01 -0.80
N LYS A 37 20.74 -1.73 -1.83
CA LYS A 37 19.75 -2.83 -1.75
C LYS A 37 18.36 -2.42 -1.24
N ARG A 38 17.97 -1.16 -1.37
CA ARG A 38 16.61 -0.72 -1.06
C ARG A 38 15.59 -1.36 -2.01
N SER A 39 15.97 -1.48 -3.28
CA SER A 39 15.16 -2.10 -4.31
C SER A 39 16.02 -2.79 -5.37
N LYS A 40 15.45 -3.80 -6.07
CA LYS A 40 16.06 -4.39 -7.27
C LYS A 40 15.98 -3.43 -8.45
N SER A 41 14.92 -2.64 -8.55
CA SER A 41 14.83 -1.53 -9.50
C SER A 41 13.93 -0.40 -8.97
N ILE A 42 14.25 0.81 -9.39
CA ILE A 42 13.43 2.01 -9.20
C ILE A 42 13.29 2.71 -10.53
N ILE A 43 12.05 3.04 -10.91
CA ILE A 43 11.73 3.89 -12.06
C ILE A 43 11.04 5.14 -11.55
N VAL A 44 11.48 6.29 -12.06
CA VAL A 44 10.90 7.61 -11.78
C VAL A 44 10.42 8.21 -13.07
N GLY A 45 9.15 8.58 -13.09
CA GLY A 45 8.53 9.38 -14.14
C GLY A 45 8.18 10.77 -13.62
N ILE A 46 8.44 11.79 -14.41
CA ILE A 46 8.08 13.17 -14.11
C ILE A 46 7.36 13.74 -15.33
N VAL A 47 6.32 14.51 -15.09
CA VAL A 47 5.61 15.26 -16.11
C VAL A 47 5.37 16.70 -15.66
N ASP A 48 5.58 17.63 -16.56
CA ASP A 48 5.26 19.05 -16.41
C ASP A 48 4.75 19.65 -17.75
N ALA A 49 4.67 20.97 -17.84
CA ALA A 49 4.24 21.66 -19.05
C ALA A 49 5.20 21.47 -20.26
N ASN A 50 6.45 21.03 -20.01
CA ASN A 50 7.48 20.80 -21.04
C ASN A 50 7.49 19.36 -21.56
N GLY A 51 6.75 18.46 -20.91
CA GLY A 51 6.64 17.06 -21.31
C GLY A 51 7.04 16.08 -20.22
N ARG A 52 7.40 14.85 -20.63
CA ARG A 52 7.70 13.74 -19.72
C ARG A 52 9.18 13.42 -19.71
N GLN A 53 9.68 13.05 -18.53
CA GLN A 53 11.00 12.50 -18.35
C GLN A 53 10.87 11.18 -17.55
N ILE A 54 11.58 10.15 -17.99
CA ILE A 54 11.61 8.84 -17.30
C ILE A 54 13.06 8.44 -17.10
N VAL A 55 13.40 8.06 -15.87
CA VAL A 55 14.70 7.51 -15.51
C VAL A 55 14.50 6.24 -14.69
N ALA A 56 15.40 5.28 -14.85
CA ALA A 56 15.33 4.01 -14.15
C ALA A 56 16.72 3.51 -13.76
N GLU A 57 16.78 2.69 -12.72
CA GLU A 57 17.99 2.01 -12.26
C GLU A 57 17.63 0.58 -11.82
N GLY A 58 18.56 -0.36 -11.91
CA GLY A 58 18.36 -1.75 -11.52
C GLY A 58 17.76 -2.62 -12.63
N TYR A 59 17.03 -3.68 -12.29
CA TYR A 59 16.55 -4.67 -13.25
C TYR A 59 15.16 -5.23 -12.90
N LYS A 60 14.46 -5.75 -13.93
CA LYS A 60 13.07 -6.22 -13.84
C LYS A 60 12.93 -7.48 -12.97
N SER A 61 13.89 -8.40 -13.01
CA SER A 61 13.89 -9.64 -12.23
C SER A 61 15.29 -10.22 -12.10
N ASP A 62 15.48 -11.17 -11.20
CA ASP A 62 16.75 -11.91 -11.05
C ASP A 62 17.11 -12.73 -12.30
N GLN A 63 16.11 -13.15 -13.13
CA GLN A 63 16.32 -13.87 -14.38
C GLN A 63 16.46 -12.94 -15.58
N ASN A 64 15.87 -11.74 -15.51
CA ASN A 64 15.88 -10.76 -16.59
C ASN A 64 16.49 -9.46 -16.09
N HIS A 65 17.80 -9.29 -16.31
CA HIS A 65 18.56 -8.12 -15.90
C HIS A 65 18.36 -6.91 -16.84
N THR A 66 17.26 -6.88 -17.60
CA THR A 66 16.92 -5.68 -18.39
C THR A 66 16.45 -4.57 -17.48
N LEU A 67 16.89 -3.35 -17.82
CA LEU A 67 16.45 -2.12 -17.18
C LEU A 67 14.92 -1.97 -17.35
N PRO A 68 14.16 -1.60 -16.33
CA PRO A 68 12.76 -1.24 -16.51
C PRO A 68 12.62 0.02 -17.36
N ASP A 69 11.52 0.10 -18.08
CA ASP A 69 11.14 1.25 -18.91
C ASP A 69 9.76 1.78 -18.53
N GLY A 70 9.32 2.86 -19.21
CA GLY A 70 8.03 3.49 -18.97
C GLY A 70 6.81 2.57 -19.15
N ASN A 71 6.96 1.41 -19.81
CA ASN A 71 5.89 0.41 -20.04
C ASN A 71 6.01 -0.82 -19.14
N THR A 72 7.05 -0.91 -18.31
CA THR A 72 7.20 -1.99 -17.34
C THR A 72 6.08 -1.93 -16.31
N ILE A 73 5.43 -3.07 -16.07
CA ILE A 73 4.24 -3.18 -15.22
C ILE A 73 4.65 -3.46 -13.77
N TYR A 74 3.94 -2.83 -12.83
CA TYR A 74 4.08 -2.99 -11.39
C TYR A 74 2.70 -3.15 -10.74
N GLU A 75 2.60 -3.84 -9.61
CA GLU A 75 1.45 -3.69 -8.71
C GLU A 75 1.52 -2.32 -8.06
N ILE A 76 0.47 -1.49 -8.24
CA ILE A 76 0.49 -0.11 -7.74
C ILE A 76 -0.15 0.05 -6.36
N GLY A 77 -0.64 -1.06 -5.78
CA GLY A 77 -1.16 -1.10 -4.43
C GLY A 77 -2.21 -0.03 -4.18
N SER A 78 -2.06 0.69 -3.07
CA SER A 78 -3.07 1.66 -2.62
C SER A 78 -3.29 2.88 -3.54
N ILE A 79 -2.51 3.06 -4.61
CA ILE A 79 -2.85 4.02 -5.67
C ILE A 79 -4.20 3.62 -6.31
N THR A 80 -4.56 2.31 -6.29
CA THR A 80 -5.91 1.83 -6.66
C THR A 80 -7.05 2.63 -6.02
N LYS A 81 -6.88 3.08 -4.78
CA LYS A 81 -7.90 3.85 -4.06
C LYS A 81 -8.26 5.17 -4.73
N VAL A 82 -7.30 5.77 -5.42
CA VAL A 82 -7.54 7.00 -6.19
C VAL A 82 -8.48 6.71 -7.36
N PHE A 83 -8.27 5.60 -8.06
CA PHE A 83 -9.15 5.14 -9.13
C PHE A 83 -10.56 4.81 -8.60
N THR A 84 -10.66 4.06 -7.51
CA THR A 84 -11.95 3.73 -6.89
C THR A 84 -12.71 4.98 -6.47
N SER A 85 -12.02 5.96 -5.88
CA SER A 85 -12.62 7.24 -5.49
C SER A 85 -13.01 8.10 -6.69
N LEU A 86 -12.26 8.02 -7.79
CA LEU A 86 -12.60 8.74 -9.02
C LEU A 86 -13.89 8.18 -9.65
N VAL A 87 -14.10 6.85 -9.64
CA VAL A 87 -15.39 6.26 -10.06
C VAL A 87 -16.52 6.74 -9.16
N LEU A 88 -16.34 6.76 -7.83
CA LEU A 88 -17.34 7.29 -6.91
C LEU A 88 -17.69 8.76 -7.24
N ALA A 89 -16.67 9.58 -7.47
CA ALA A 89 -16.84 11.01 -7.83
C ALA A 89 -17.56 11.17 -9.16
N ASP A 90 -17.19 10.40 -10.18
CA ASP A 90 -17.81 10.42 -11.50
C ASP A 90 -19.29 10.01 -11.46
N MET A 91 -19.61 8.92 -10.74
CA MET A 91 -21.00 8.53 -10.52
C MET A 91 -21.81 9.60 -9.76
N SER A 92 -21.15 10.32 -8.84
CA SER A 92 -21.81 11.45 -8.13
C SER A 92 -22.06 12.63 -9.05
N ILE A 93 -21.10 13.02 -9.89
CA ILE A 93 -21.27 14.07 -10.90
C ILE A 93 -22.38 13.71 -11.92
N LYS A 94 -22.46 12.44 -12.30
CA LYS A 94 -23.53 11.90 -13.19
C LYS A 94 -24.88 11.70 -12.46
N HIS A 95 -25.02 12.13 -11.20
CA HIS A 95 -26.24 12.00 -10.37
C HIS A 95 -26.75 10.55 -10.23
N GLN A 96 -25.89 9.55 -10.34
CA GLN A 96 -26.25 8.15 -10.17
C GLN A 96 -26.33 7.75 -8.68
N LEU A 97 -25.61 8.47 -7.82
CA LEU A 97 -25.57 8.36 -6.36
C LEU A 97 -25.13 9.69 -5.74
N ASN A 98 -25.26 9.81 -4.41
CA ASN A 98 -24.71 10.94 -3.67
C ASN A 98 -23.57 10.46 -2.76
N LEU A 99 -22.53 11.28 -2.56
CA LEU A 99 -21.40 10.96 -1.68
C LEU A 99 -21.85 10.69 -0.24
N THR A 100 -22.92 11.33 0.21
CA THR A 100 -23.51 11.19 1.55
C THR A 100 -24.53 10.05 1.66
N ASP A 101 -24.83 9.34 0.58
CA ASP A 101 -25.73 8.19 0.64
C ASP A 101 -25.19 7.16 1.64
N PRO A 102 -26.03 6.63 2.55
CA PRO A 102 -25.65 5.59 3.48
C PRO A 102 -25.46 4.26 2.76
N ILE A 103 -24.58 3.40 3.28
CA ILE A 103 -24.31 2.08 2.69
C ILE A 103 -25.54 1.18 2.66
N SER A 104 -26.49 1.37 3.58
CA SER A 104 -27.77 0.64 3.63
C SER A 104 -28.59 0.75 2.34
N LYS A 105 -28.42 1.84 1.59
CA LYS A 105 -29.12 2.08 0.31
C LYS A 105 -28.72 1.07 -0.78
N PHE A 106 -27.53 0.48 -0.68
CA PHE A 106 -26.92 -0.33 -1.73
C PHE A 106 -26.74 -1.79 -1.36
N LEU A 107 -26.55 -2.09 -0.08
CA LEU A 107 -26.27 -3.45 0.39
C LEU A 107 -27.54 -4.31 0.44
N PRO A 108 -27.41 -5.65 0.29
CA PRO A 108 -28.50 -6.57 0.50
C PRO A 108 -29.16 -6.40 1.88
N LYS A 109 -30.48 -6.59 1.97
CA LYS A 109 -31.24 -6.47 3.24
C LYS A 109 -30.80 -7.48 4.31
N THR A 110 -30.09 -8.53 3.92
CA THR A 110 -29.53 -9.53 4.81
C THR A 110 -28.30 -9.04 5.58
N VAL A 111 -27.67 -7.97 5.11
CA VAL A 111 -26.51 -7.38 5.77
C VAL A 111 -26.97 -6.44 6.88
N LYS A 112 -26.61 -6.76 8.13
CA LYS A 112 -26.84 -5.85 9.26
C LYS A 112 -25.93 -4.63 9.12
N ILE A 113 -26.51 -3.46 9.04
CA ILE A 113 -25.77 -2.21 8.83
C ILE A 113 -25.19 -1.70 10.15
N PRO A 114 -23.89 -1.40 10.23
CA PRO A 114 -23.31 -0.79 11.41
C PRO A 114 -23.78 0.66 11.58
N VAL A 115 -24.29 0.95 12.77
CA VAL A 115 -24.81 2.27 13.18
C VAL A 115 -24.16 2.66 14.49
N ARG A 116 -23.73 3.93 14.61
CA ARG A 116 -23.26 4.49 15.87
C ARG A 116 -23.91 5.84 16.13
N ASN A 117 -24.51 6.01 17.31
CA ASN A 117 -25.23 7.22 17.70
C ASN A 117 -26.25 7.70 16.63
N GLY A 118 -26.99 6.74 16.03
CA GLY A 118 -28.01 7.01 14.99
C GLY A 118 -27.42 7.35 13.61
N LYS A 119 -26.10 7.34 13.43
CA LYS A 119 -25.44 7.62 12.15
C LYS A 119 -24.95 6.34 11.48
N GLU A 120 -25.22 6.21 10.18
CA GLU A 120 -24.68 5.17 9.31
C GLU A 120 -23.40 5.62 8.59
N ILE A 121 -22.61 4.66 8.14
CA ILE A 121 -21.46 4.90 7.27
C ILE A 121 -21.95 5.33 5.90
N SER A 122 -21.41 6.44 5.37
CA SER A 122 -21.68 6.93 4.01
C SER A 122 -20.61 6.49 3.02
N LEU A 123 -20.87 6.65 1.70
CA LEU A 123 -19.88 6.42 0.66
C LEU A 123 -18.66 7.32 0.83
N LEU A 124 -18.87 8.57 1.24
CA LEU A 124 -17.79 9.52 1.56
C LEU A 124 -16.97 9.06 2.76
N SER A 125 -17.62 8.56 3.82
CA SER A 125 -16.91 8.02 5.00
C SER A 125 -15.96 6.87 4.62
N LEU A 126 -16.37 5.99 3.68
CA LEU A 126 -15.53 4.90 3.16
C LEU A 126 -14.34 5.45 2.37
N SER A 127 -14.58 6.37 1.43
CA SER A 127 -13.58 6.95 0.54
C SER A 127 -12.54 7.81 1.27
N THR A 128 -12.89 8.39 2.41
CA THR A 128 -12.06 9.30 3.20
C THR A 128 -11.44 8.66 4.45
N HIS A 129 -11.59 7.32 4.62
CA HIS A 129 -11.09 6.60 5.77
C HIS A 129 -11.67 7.06 7.13
N ARG A 130 -12.94 7.47 7.15
CA ARG A 130 -13.63 7.98 8.34
C ARG A 130 -14.77 7.08 8.82
N SER A 131 -14.87 5.87 8.26
CA SER A 131 -15.87 4.86 8.64
C SER A 131 -15.57 4.16 9.98
N GLY A 132 -14.34 4.28 10.51
CA GLY A 132 -13.89 3.50 11.67
C GLY A 132 -13.45 2.08 11.37
N MET A 133 -13.64 1.58 10.15
CA MET A 133 -13.20 0.23 9.75
C MET A 133 -11.68 0.08 9.82
N PRO A 134 -11.14 -1.08 10.24
CA PRO A 134 -9.70 -1.34 10.35
C PRO A 134 -9.03 -1.48 8.99
N ARG A 135 -7.71 -1.59 9.01
CA ARG A 135 -6.89 -1.79 7.80
C ARG A 135 -7.29 -3.06 7.05
N PHE A 136 -7.47 -4.17 7.76
CA PHE A 136 -7.85 -5.47 7.23
C PHE A 136 -9.03 -6.04 8.01
N PRO A 137 -9.85 -6.93 7.39
CA PRO A 137 -10.92 -7.60 8.10
C PRO A 137 -10.34 -8.61 9.11
N TYR A 138 -11.00 -8.80 10.24
CA TYR A 138 -10.56 -9.76 11.26
C TYR A 138 -11.06 -11.19 10.98
N ASN A 139 -12.09 -11.36 10.16
CA ASN A 139 -12.68 -12.65 9.81
C ASN A 139 -11.97 -13.33 8.63
N VAL A 140 -10.64 -13.28 8.65
CA VAL A 140 -9.77 -13.92 7.65
C VAL A 140 -9.24 -15.21 8.22
N ASP A 141 -9.51 -16.33 7.55
CA ASP A 141 -8.91 -17.64 7.80
C ASP A 141 -8.42 -18.20 6.44
N PRO A 142 -7.20 -17.84 6.02
CA PRO A 142 -6.73 -18.13 4.67
C PRO A 142 -6.37 -19.59 4.50
N LYS A 143 -6.83 -20.22 3.41
CA LYS A 143 -6.36 -21.53 2.97
C LYS A 143 -4.88 -21.52 2.57
N ASN A 144 -4.43 -20.39 2.02
CA ASN A 144 -3.05 -20.17 1.63
C ASN A 144 -2.49 -18.90 2.29
N LEU A 145 -1.51 -19.05 3.21
CA LEU A 145 -0.87 -17.92 3.89
C LEU A 145 -0.08 -16.99 2.96
N GLU A 146 0.32 -17.48 1.78
CA GLU A 146 1.01 -16.67 0.79
C GLU A 146 0.05 -15.73 0.03
N GLN A 147 -1.24 -16.06 0.04
CA GLN A 147 -2.33 -15.32 -0.58
C GLN A 147 -3.51 -15.21 0.40
N PRO A 148 -3.32 -14.49 1.53
CA PRO A 148 -4.25 -14.56 2.65
C PRO A 148 -5.64 -14.02 2.35
N TYR A 149 -5.79 -13.27 1.27
CA TYR A 149 -7.07 -12.68 0.86
C TYR A 149 -7.67 -13.26 -0.41
N ALA A 150 -6.98 -14.21 -1.09
CA ALA A 150 -7.44 -14.76 -2.37
C ALA A 150 -8.82 -15.44 -2.28
N ASP A 151 -9.11 -16.04 -1.14
CA ASP A 151 -10.40 -16.68 -0.82
C ASP A 151 -11.33 -15.81 0.05
N TYR A 152 -11.00 -14.51 0.21
CA TYR A 152 -11.86 -13.55 0.91
C TYR A 152 -12.96 -13.05 -0.03
N THR A 153 -14.13 -13.68 0.06
CA THR A 153 -15.27 -13.43 -0.83
C THR A 153 -16.08 -12.21 -0.41
N VAL A 154 -17.02 -11.78 -1.28
CA VAL A 154 -17.98 -10.72 -0.96
C VAL A 154 -18.89 -11.13 0.19
N ASP A 155 -19.25 -12.42 0.31
CA ASP A 155 -20.05 -12.91 1.43
C ASP A 155 -19.30 -12.77 2.75
N LYS A 156 -18.02 -13.09 2.81
CA LYS A 156 -17.17 -12.84 3.99
C LYS A 156 -17.06 -11.34 4.31
N LEU A 157 -17.01 -10.48 3.31
CA LEU A 157 -17.04 -9.03 3.51
C LEU A 157 -18.37 -8.57 4.11
N TYR A 158 -19.51 -9.12 3.66
CA TYR A 158 -20.82 -8.79 4.21
C TYR A 158 -21.02 -9.36 5.63
N GLU A 159 -20.51 -10.55 5.89
CA GLU A 159 -20.43 -11.11 7.24
C GLU A 159 -19.64 -10.17 8.16
N TYR A 160 -18.45 -9.74 7.72
CA TYR A 160 -17.65 -8.75 8.44
C TYR A 160 -18.45 -7.47 8.74
N VAL A 161 -19.08 -6.89 7.73
CA VAL A 161 -19.89 -5.65 7.88
C VAL A 161 -21.01 -5.86 8.90
N SER A 162 -21.66 -7.02 8.89
CA SER A 162 -22.79 -7.33 9.78
C SER A 162 -22.39 -7.46 11.26
N HIS A 163 -21.13 -7.76 11.53
CA HIS A 163 -20.57 -7.89 12.89
C HIS A 163 -19.69 -6.70 13.30
N PHE A 164 -19.45 -5.76 12.37
CA PHE A 164 -18.60 -4.61 12.66
C PHE A 164 -19.30 -3.59 13.54
N GLU A 165 -18.66 -3.23 14.65
CA GLU A 165 -19.06 -2.14 15.53
C GLU A 165 -18.05 -0.99 15.38
N PRO A 166 -18.49 0.21 14.93
CA PRO A 166 -17.58 1.35 14.81
C PRO A 166 -16.99 1.72 16.18
N PRO A 167 -15.65 1.76 16.33
CA PRO A 167 -14.99 1.99 17.63
C PRO A 167 -15.13 3.45 18.13
N PHE A 168 -15.48 4.36 17.23
CA PHE A 168 -15.70 5.79 17.50
C PHE A 168 -16.80 6.32 16.57
N ASP A 169 -17.28 7.51 16.83
CA ASP A 169 -18.35 8.13 16.04
C ASP A 169 -17.91 8.32 14.58
N ILE A 170 -18.81 7.93 13.67
CA ILE A 170 -18.54 7.94 12.24
C ILE A 170 -18.25 9.39 11.79
N ASP A 171 -17.23 9.55 10.94
CA ASP A 171 -16.70 10.83 10.44
C ASP A 171 -15.99 11.71 11.47
N THR A 172 -15.66 11.21 12.66
CA THR A 172 -14.94 12.00 13.67
C THR A 172 -13.44 11.80 13.66
N LYS A 173 -12.97 10.57 13.34
CA LYS A 173 -11.53 10.22 13.31
C LYS A 173 -11.14 9.59 11.98
N TRP A 174 -9.89 9.77 11.60
CA TRP A 174 -9.30 9.11 10.44
C TRP A 174 -8.71 7.75 10.85
N ARG A 175 -9.06 6.69 10.12
CA ARG A 175 -8.49 5.35 10.28
C ARG A 175 -8.33 4.68 8.92
N TYR A 176 -7.08 4.49 8.49
CA TYR A 176 -6.80 3.86 7.20
C TYR A 176 -7.43 2.47 7.08
N SER A 177 -8.16 2.22 5.99
CA SER A 177 -8.91 0.99 5.81
C SER A 177 -8.90 0.47 4.37
N ASN A 178 -8.41 -0.75 4.16
CA ASN A 178 -8.59 -1.49 2.92
C ASN A 178 -10.01 -2.10 2.86
N VAL A 179 -10.57 -2.50 4.01
CA VAL A 179 -11.94 -3.01 4.12
C VAL A 179 -12.95 -1.99 3.61
N ALA A 180 -12.80 -0.71 4.03
CA ALA A 180 -13.68 0.37 3.57
C ALA A 180 -13.66 0.52 2.04
N TYR A 181 -12.48 0.42 1.43
CA TYR A 181 -12.36 0.49 -0.03
C TYR A 181 -12.85 -0.77 -0.74
N GLY A 182 -12.67 -1.95 -0.15
CA GLY A 182 -13.30 -3.18 -0.63
C GLY A 182 -14.81 -3.06 -0.67
N LEU A 183 -15.42 -2.59 0.44
CA LEU A 183 -16.86 -2.35 0.53
C LEU A 183 -17.32 -1.26 -0.46
N LEU A 184 -16.58 -0.14 -0.55
CA LEU A 184 -16.90 0.92 -1.51
C LEU A 184 -16.90 0.40 -2.94
N GLY A 185 -15.82 -0.29 -3.36
CA GLY A 185 -15.74 -0.85 -4.72
C GLY A 185 -16.85 -1.86 -4.99
N ASN A 186 -17.20 -2.71 -4.01
CA ASN A 186 -18.33 -3.63 -4.14
C ASN A 186 -19.67 -2.89 -4.33
N ILE A 187 -19.93 -1.84 -3.58
CA ILE A 187 -21.12 -1.00 -3.76
C ILE A 187 -21.15 -0.37 -5.17
N LEU A 188 -20.02 0.14 -5.65
CA LEU A 188 -19.92 0.73 -7.00
C LEU A 188 -20.19 -0.32 -8.09
N THR A 189 -19.66 -1.54 -7.95
CA THR A 189 -19.92 -2.66 -8.88
C THR A 189 -21.37 -3.08 -8.91
N LEU A 190 -22.02 -3.20 -7.74
CA LEU A 190 -23.46 -3.45 -7.63
C LEU A 190 -24.28 -2.37 -8.34
N LYS A 191 -23.95 -1.10 -8.11
CA LYS A 191 -24.64 0.04 -8.73
C LYS A 191 -24.45 0.07 -10.24
N ALA A 192 -23.25 -0.19 -10.73
CA ALA A 192 -22.92 -0.21 -12.16
C ALA A 192 -23.38 -1.50 -12.86
N LYS A 193 -23.65 -2.59 -12.12
CA LYS A 193 -23.87 -3.95 -12.64
C LYS A 193 -22.71 -4.44 -13.52
N LYS A 194 -21.49 -4.15 -13.09
CA LYS A 194 -20.22 -4.52 -13.74
C LYS A 194 -19.27 -5.03 -12.68
N ASP A 195 -18.34 -5.94 -13.05
CA ASP A 195 -17.23 -6.26 -12.18
C ASP A 195 -16.27 -5.07 -12.03
N PHE A 196 -15.38 -5.11 -11.03
CA PHE A 196 -14.53 -3.97 -10.70
C PHE A 196 -13.51 -3.64 -11.80
N GLU A 197 -12.95 -4.65 -12.48
CA GLU A 197 -12.00 -4.44 -13.57
C GLU A 197 -12.67 -3.76 -14.77
N THR A 198 -13.84 -4.27 -15.17
CA THR A 198 -14.66 -3.68 -16.22
C THR A 198 -15.02 -2.23 -15.90
N LEU A 199 -15.44 -1.98 -14.65
CA LEU A 199 -15.83 -0.65 -14.20
C LEU A 199 -14.67 0.36 -14.31
N ILE A 200 -13.50 0.03 -13.76
CA ILE A 200 -12.29 0.88 -13.86
C ILE A 200 -11.86 1.07 -15.32
N THR A 201 -11.90 0.01 -16.10
CA THR A 201 -11.50 0.04 -17.52
C THR A 201 -12.39 0.98 -18.33
N GLU A 202 -13.70 0.89 -18.17
CA GLU A 202 -14.64 1.67 -18.97
C GLU A 202 -14.75 3.14 -18.54
N GLU A 203 -14.79 3.38 -17.21
CA GLU A 203 -15.01 4.71 -16.69
C GLU A 203 -13.71 5.56 -16.63
N ILE A 204 -12.52 4.94 -16.52
CA ILE A 204 -11.26 5.66 -16.35
C ILE A 204 -10.23 5.31 -17.42
N CYS A 205 -9.90 4.00 -17.60
CA CYS A 205 -8.76 3.63 -18.42
C CYS A 205 -8.97 3.93 -19.89
N LYS A 206 -10.13 3.58 -20.46
CA LYS A 206 -10.47 3.90 -21.86
C LYS A 206 -10.51 5.41 -22.13
N PRO A 207 -11.22 6.25 -21.34
CA PRO A 207 -11.24 7.70 -21.56
C PRO A 207 -9.87 8.37 -21.51
N LEU A 208 -8.92 7.81 -20.74
CA LEU A 208 -7.56 8.33 -20.60
C LEU A 208 -6.50 7.57 -21.40
N ASN A 209 -6.89 6.54 -22.19
CA ASN A 209 -5.97 5.66 -22.94
C ASN A 209 -4.91 4.97 -22.06
N LEU A 210 -5.27 4.53 -20.86
CA LEU A 210 -4.40 3.80 -19.94
C LEU A 210 -4.42 2.30 -20.28
N ASN A 211 -3.70 1.91 -21.31
CA ASN A 211 -3.80 0.57 -21.93
C ASN A 211 -3.12 -0.55 -21.12
N ASN A 212 -2.28 -0.20 -20.15
CA ASN A 212 -1.56 -1.13 -19.27
C ASN A 212 -1.96 -0.98 -17.79
N THR A 213 -3.08 -0.27 -17.53
CA THR A 213 -3.68 -0.15 -16.21
C THR A 213 -4.81 -1.16 -16.11
N VAL A 214 -4.54 -2.28 -15.43
CA VAL A 214 -5.40 -3.49 -15.42
C VAL A 214 -5.38 -4.17 -14.05
N ILE A 215 -6.31 -5.10 -13.83
CA ILE A 215 -6.27 -6.03 -12.69
C ILE A 215 -5.75 -7.39 -13.17
N SER A 216 -6.31 -7.90 -14.25
CA SER A 216 -5.91 -9.18 -14.86
C SER A 216 -4.90 -8.95 -15.99
N LEU A 217 -3.75 -9.65 -15.91
CA LEU A 217 -2.69 -9.51 -16.91
C LEU A 217 -2.87 -10.48 -18.06
N THR A 218 -2.82 -9.98 -19.29
CA THR A 218 -2.63 -10.79 -20.49
C THR A 218 -1.23 -11.42 -20.53
N ALA A 219 -1.01 -12.43 -21.38
CA ALA A 219 0.31 -13.05 -21.54
C ALA A 219 1.40 -12.03 -21.91
N LYS A 220 1.10 -11.08 -22.80
CA LYS A 220 2.00 -9.98 -23.19
C LYS A 220 2.33 -9.06 -22.00
N GLN A 221 1.34 -8.73 -21.17
CA GLN A 221 1.55 -7.89 -19.99
C GLN A 221 2.36 -8.62 -18.92
N LYS A 222 2.11 -9.94 -18.72
CA LYS A 222 2.93 -10.77 -17.81
C LYS A 222 4.41 -10.79 -18.20
N SER A 223 4.74 -10.83 -19.49
CA SER A 223 6.14 -10.80 -19.94
C SER A 223 6.83 -9.45 -19.71
N ASN A 224 6.08 -8.38 -19.45
CA ASN A 224 6.62 -7.05 -19.14
C ASN A 224 6.43 -6.65 -17.67
N LEU A 225 6.05 -7.60 -16.81
CA LEU A 225 5.92 -7.38 -15.38
C LEU A 225 7.30 -7.39 -14.71
N ALA A 226 7.57 -6.40 -13.87
CA ALA A 226 8.69 -6.47 -12.94
C ALA A 226 8.40 -7.51 -11.85
N THR A 227 9.33 -8.41 -11.55
CA THR A 227 9.19 -9.36 -10.44
C THR A 227 9.29 -8.61 -9.11
N GLY A 228 8.28 -8.78 -8.26
CA GLY A 228 8.27 -8.19 -6.92
C GLY A 228 9.25 -8.91 -5.98
N HIS A 229 9.82 -8.17 -5.02
CA HIS A 229 10.73 -8.73 -4.02
C HIS A 229 10.33 -8.26 -2.62
N ALA A 230 10.33 -9.18 -1.67
CA ALA A 230 10.20 -8.84 -0.25
C ALA A 230 11.32 -7.88 0.19
N GLU A 231 11.18 -7.28 1.36
CA GLU A 231 12.20 -6.38 1.96
C GLU A 231 13.57 -7.05 2.07
N THR A 232 13.58 -8.38 2.20
CA THR A 232 14.77 -9.23 2.29
C THR A 232 15.43 -9.53 0.93
N GLY A 233 14.84 -9.03 -0.18
CA GLY A 233 15.30 -9.29 -1.54
C GLY A 233 14.81 -10.62 -2.16
N THR A 234 13.99 -11.41 -1.44
CA THR A 234 13.40 -12.65 -1.97
C THR A 234 12.27 -12.35 -2.93
N ALA A 235 12.25 -13.01 -4.11
CA ALA A 235 11.17 -12.85 -5.07
C ALA A 235 9.81 -13.31 -4.50
N VAL A 236 8.76 -12.57 -4.83
CA VAL A 236 7.38 -12.88 -4.41
C VAL A 236 6.43 -12.88 -5.60
N GLY A 237 5.35 -13.65 -5.49
CA GLY A 237 4.29 -13.69 -6.50
C GLY A 237 3.37 -12.48 -6.45
N LEU A 238 2.53 -12.35 -7.48
CA LEU A 238 1.45 -11.36 -7.51
C LEU A 238 0.44 -11.62 -6.40
N THR A 239 -0.14 -10.55 -5.87
CA THR A 239 -1.10 -10.62 -4.78
C THR A 239 -2.53 -10.62 -5.31
N ASP A 240 -3.35 -11.54 -4.79
CA ASP A 240 -4.80 -11.50 -4.91
C ASP A 240 -5.41 -11.00 -3.59
N LEU A 241 -6.22 -9.96 -3.70
CA LEU A 241 -6.87 -9.32 -2.55
C LEU A 241 -8.36 -9.71 -2.40
N GLY A 242 -8.89 -10.59 -3.25
CA GLY A 242 -10.29 -10.98 -3.21
C GLY A 242 -11.24 -9.77 -3.12
N ALA A 243 -12.23 -9.83 -2.24
CA ALA A 243 -13.25 -8.78 -2.10
C ALA A 243 -12.70 -7.42 -1.61
N ILE A 244 -11.48 -7.34 -1.07
CA ILE A 244 -10.85 -6.06 -0.72
C ILE A 244 -9.99 -5.48 -1.86
N GLY A 245 -10.01 -6.12 -3.03
CA GLY A 245 -9.27 -5.71 -4.24
C GLY A 245 -9.44 -4.25 -4.65
N PRO A 246 -10.62 -3.62 -4.55
CA PRO A 246 -10.80 -2.20 -4.85
C PRO A 246 -9.92 -1.25 -4.00
N GLY A 247 -9.28 -1.76 -2.97
CA GLY A 247 -8.28 -1.05 -2.17
C GLY A 247 -6.84 -1.18 -2.66
N GLY A 248 -6.51 -2.07 -3.66
CA GLY A 248 -5.11 -2.33 -3.96
C GLY A 248 -4.76 -3.18 -5.18
N SER A 249 -5.72 -3.69 -5.98
CA SER A 249 -5.47 -4.72 -7.00
C SER A 249 -4.96 -4.23 -8.35
N ILE A 250 -4.92 -2.93 -8.62
CA ILE A 250 -4.54 -2.41 -9.94
C ILE A 250 -3.04 -2.61 -10.15
N ARG A 251 -2.69 -2.96 -11.38
CA ARG A 251 -1.36 -2.98 -11.95
C ARG A 251 -1.26 -1.92 -13.03
N SER A 252 -0.12 -1.22 -13.11
CA SER A 252 0.04 -0.12 -14.06
C SER A 252 1.51 0.08 -14.44
N THR A 253 1.75 1.07 -15.29
CA THR A 253 3.08 1.47 -15.78
C THR A 253 3.36 2.94 -15.45
N ALA A 254 4.63 3.33 -15.51
CA ALA A 254 4.98 4.75 -15.33
C ALA A 254 4.32 5.63 -16.40
N ASN A 255 4.23 5.17 -17.65
CA ASN A 255 3.58 5.93 -18.74
C ASN A 255 2.09 6.15 -18.48
N ASP A 256 1.34 5.11 -18.08
CA ASP A 256 -0.09 5.24 -17.80
C ASP A 256 -0.34 6.15 -16.59
N LEU A 257 0.46 5.99 -15.52
CA LEU A 257 0.34 6.83 -14.32
C LEU A 257 0.74 8.28 -14.59
N LEU A 258 1.69 8.56 -15.49
CA LEU A 258 1.98 9.92 -15.93
C LEU A 258 0.81 10.52 -16.72
N THR A 259 0.16 9.74 -17.61
CA THR A 259 -1.08 10.18 -18.28
C THR A 259 -2.19 10.50 -17.27
N PHE A 260 -2.33 9.65 -16.24
CA PHE A 260 -3.26 9.89 -15.15
C PHE A 260 -2.89 11.17 -14.36
N ALA A 261 -1.61 11.39 -14.09
CA ALA A 261 -1.13 12.63 -13.45
C ALA A 261 -1.42 13.87 -14.31
N GLU A 262 -1.21 13.80 -15.63
CA GLU A 262 -1.56 14.90 -16.56
C GLU A 262 -3.04 15.26 -16.51
N ALA A 263 -3.92 14.25 -16.46
CA ALA A 263 -5.36 14.50 -16.32
C ALA A 263 -5.68 15.20 -14.98
N ASN A 264 -5.05 14.76 -13.88
CA ASN A 264 -5.21 15.35 -12.56
C ASN A 264 -4.62 16.78 -12.45
N LEU A 265 -3.62 17.11 -13.26
CA LEU A 265 -3.01 18.45 -13.38
C LEU A 265 -3.78 19.37 -14.37
N GLY A 266 -4.77 18.84 -15.09
CA GLY A 266 -5.45 19.57 -16.16
C GLY A 266 -4.54 19.87 -17.37
N LEU A 267 -3.45 19.09 -17.57
CA LEU A 267 -2.57 19.18 -18.74
C LEU A 267 -3.22 18.58 -19.98
N ILE A 268 -4.09 17.58 -19.78
CA ILE A 268 -4.93 16.99 -20.82
C ILE A 268 -6.41 17.21 -20.50
N LYS A 269 -7.20 17.48 -21.53
CA LYS A 269 -8.65 17.64 -21.40
C LYS A 269 -9.32 16.25 -21.37
N THR A 270 -10.24 16.05 -20.44
CA THR A 270 -11.02 14.82 -20.32
C THR A 270 -12.39 15.10 -19.73
N ASN A 271 -13.38 14.27 -20.08
CA ASN A 271 -14.72 14.35 -19.48
C ASN A 271 -14.70 14.00 -17.97
N LEU A 272 -13.61 13.42 -17.47
CA LEU A 272 -13.41 13.13 -16.05
C LEU A 272 -12.98 14.36 -15.22
N SER A 273 -12.65 15.50 -15.86
CA SER A 273 -12.13 16.68 -15.14
C SER A 273 -13.00 17.13 -13.96
N PRO A 274 -14.37 17.19 -14.05
CA PRO A 274 -15.19 17.54 -12.89
C PRO A 274 -15.09 16.54 -11.74
N ALA A 275 -15.01 15.22 -12.05
CA ALA A 275 -14.85 14.17 -11.05
C ALA A 275 -13.45 14.18 -10.42
N ILE A 276 -12.42 14.44 -11.21
CA ILE A 276 -11.04 14.62 -10.74
C ILE A 276 -10.98 15.76 -9.73
N GLU A 277 -11.50 16.94 -10.07
CA GLU A 277 -11.52 18.10 -9.16
C GLU A 277 -12.29 17.80 -7.87
N LEU A 278 -13.39 17.05 -7.94
CA LEU A 278 -14.14 16.64 -6.76
C LEU A 278 -13.30 15.73 -5.84
N THR A 279 -12.46 14.86 -6.40
CA THR A 279 -11.56 14.01 -5.57
C THR A 279 -10.48 14.80 -4.83
N HIS A 280 -10.12 15.99 -5.30
CA HIS A 280 -9.10 16.84 -4.69
C HIS A 280 -9.62 17.72 -3.54
N VAL A 281 -10.94 17.79 -3.35
CA VAL A 281 -11.55 18.62 -2.28
C VAL A 281 -11.15 18.07 -0.91
N LEU A 282 -10.58 18.95 -0.07
CA LEU A 282 -10.23 18.64 1.31
C LEU A 282 -11.46 18.17 2.09
N GLN A 283 -11.35 17.06 2.78
CA GLN A 283 -12.45 16.48 3.58
C GLN A 283 -12.21 16.57 5.08
N ALA A 284 -11.01 16.20 5.55
CA ALA A 284 -10.69 16.25 6.97
C ALA A 284 -9.17 16.25 7.21
N LYS A 285 -8.76 16.80 8.37
CA LYS A 285 -7.40 16.66 8.87
C LYS A 285 -7.17 15.22 9.34
N LYS A 286 -5.98 14.67 9.08
CA LYS A 286 -5.56 13.39 9.67
C LYS A 286 -5.04 13.63 11.09
N ASP A 287 -5.34 12.71 11.98
CA ASP A 287 -4.90 12.84 13.38
C ASP A 287 -3.36 12.89 13.46
N GLY A 288 -2.84 13.85 14.23
CA GLY A 288 -1.43 13.96 14.58
C GLY A 288 -0.47 14.54 13.54
N ASN A 289 -0.94 14.94 12.33
CA ASN A 289 -0.09 15.47 11.26
C ASN A 289 -0.73 16.67 10.56
N ASP A 290 0.08 17.50 9.87
CA ASP A 290 -0.39 18.56 8.97
C ASP A 290 -0.76 18.02 7.58
N THR A 291 -1.35 16.82 7.56
CA THR A 291 -1.87 16.17 6.38
C THR A 291 -3.38 16.05 6.47
N TYR A 292 -4.01 16.11 5.32
CA TYR A 292 -5.45 16.05 5.18
C TYR A 292 -5.84 14.86 4.29
N THR A 293 -7.05 14.35 4.47
CA THR A 293 -7.62 13.37 3.56
C THR A 293 -8.52 14.06 2.55
N THR A 294 -8.45 13.60 1.32
CA THR A 294 -9.43 13.85 0.27
C THR A 294 -10.02 12.52 -0.17
N MET A 295 -10.70 12.45 -1.30
CA MET A 295 -11.21 11.17 -1.81
C MET A 295 -10.06 10.38 -2.47
N GLY A 296 -9.47 9.45 -1.74
CA GLY A 296 -8.37 8.58 -2.20
C GLY A 296 -6.97 9.14 -2.06
N TRP A 297 -6.80 10.48 -2.00
CA TRP A 297 -5.49 11.13 -1.87
C TRP A 297 -5.15 11.53 -0.44
N THR A 298 -3.89 11.79 -0.23
CA THR A 298 -3.37 12.57 0.91
C THR A 298 -3.01 13.96 0.40
N LEU A 299 -3.50 14.98 1.09
CA LEU A 299 -3.16 16.38 0.82
C LEU A 299 -2.21 16.87 1.90
N VAL A 300 -1.06 17.40 1.51
CA VAL A 300 -0.18 18.24 2.36
C VAL A 300 -0.46 19.68 1.99
N SER A 301 -0.92 20.45 2.97
CA SER A 301 -1.16 21.88 2.82
C SER A 301 -0.32 22.60 3.86
N ASP A 302 0.82 23.12 3.42
CA ASP A 302 1.78 23.84 4.26
C ASP A 302 2.44 24.95 3.44
N ASP A 303 2.62 26.15 4.03
CA ASP A 303 3.30 27.34 3.45
C ASP A 303 2.93 27.65 1.99
N GLY A 304 1.63 27.50 1.66
CA GLY A 304 1.11 27.74 0.30
C GLY A 304 1.42 26.64 -0.71
N LYS A 305 1.91 25.47 -0.26
CA LYS A 305 2.01 24.25 -1.05
C LYS A 305 0.73 23.44 -0.88
N ASN A 306 0.22 22.89 -1.98
CA ASN A 306 -0.90 21.95 -1.99
C ASN A 306 -0.48 20.73 -2.81
N LEU A 307 0.18 19.80 -2.14
CA LEU A 307 0.67 18.56 -2.74
C LEU A 307 -0.33 17.45 -2.49
N LEU A 308 -0.86 16.86 -3.54
CA LEU A 308 -1.67 15.65 -3.48
C LEU A 308 -0.80 14.45 -3.80
N PHE A 309 -0.84 13.42 -2.97
CA PHE A 309 -0.11 12.18 -3.26
C PHE A 309 -0.82 10.95 -2.73
N LYS A 310 -0.45 9.81 -3.28
CA LYS A 310 -0.84 8.49 -2.79
C LYS A 310 0.33 7.53 -2.88
N ASP A 311 0.62 6.90 -1.74
CA ASP A 311 1.56 5.80 -1.65
C ASP A 311 0.85 4.47 -1.95
N GLY A 312 1.55 3.58 -2.62
CA GLY A 312 1.13 2.21 -2.82
C GLY A 312 2.12 1.22 -2.20
N GLY A 313 1.61 0.20 -1.56
CA GLY A 313 2.39 -0.93 -1.06
C GLY A 313 1.66 -2.23 -1.32
N MET A 314 2.37 -3.20 -1.88
CA MET A 314 1.96 -4.58 -2.05
C MET A 314 3.14 -5.48 -1.68
N PRO A 315 2.92 -6.75 -1.32
CA PRO A 315 4.03 -7.68 -1.21
C PRO A 315 4.91 -7.63 -2.46
N GLY A 316 6.16 -7.17 -2.32
CA GLY A 316 7.10 -7.03 -3.42
C GLY A 316 7.11 -5.71 -4.18
N TYR A 317 6.24 -4.76 -3.87
CA TYR A 317 6.19 -3.48 -4.59
C TYR A 317 5.91 -2.32 -3.65
N CYS A 318 6.62 -1.21 -3.87
CA CYS A 318 6.28 0.08 -3.30
C CYS A 318 6.22 1.13 -4.40
N THR A 319 5.20 2.00 -4.33
CA THR A 319 4.91 2.95 -5.39
C THR A 319 4.49 4.30 -4.81
N PHE A 320 4.64 5.34 -5.61
CA PHE A 320 4.22 6.69 -5.28
C PHE A 320 3.66 7.36 -6.52
N LEU A 321 2.56 8.05 -6.37
CA LEU A 321 1.99 8.99 -7.34
C LEU A 321 1.72 10.31 -6.62
N GLY A 322 2.24 11.40 -7.12
CA GLY A 322 2.03 12.71 -6.53
C GLY A 322 1.93 13.82 -7.56
N ILE A 323 1.19 14.88 -7.23
CA ILE A 323 1.00 16.07 -8.06
C ILE A 323 1.14 17.34 -7.24
N ASP A 324 1.79 18.34 -7.84
CA ASP A 324 1.78 19.73 -7.43
C ASP A 324 0.94 20.52 -8.43
N LYS A 325 -0.30 20.86 -8.05
CA LYS A 325 -1.22 21.60 -8.93
C LYS A 325 -0.73 23.02 -9.20
N LYS A 326 -0.03 23.64 -8.25
CA LYS A 326 0.46 25.02 -8.37
C LYS A 326 1.56 25.12 -9.44
N ASN A 327 2.52 24.20 -9.36
CA ASN A 327 3.66 24.18 -10.29
C ASN A 327 3.39 23.28 -11.51
N ARG A 328 2.24 22.60 -11.56
CA ARG A 328 1.82 21.67 -12.62
C ARG A 328 2.83 20.56 -12.86
N ILE A 329 3.32 19.94 -11.78
CA ILE A 329 4.28 18.83 -11.78
C ILE A 329 3.59 17.57 -11.31
N GLY A 330 3.76 16.47 -12.05
CA GLY A 330 3.36 15.12 -11.67
C GLY A 330 4.58 14.22 -11.52
N VAL A 331 4.58 13.37 -10.49
CA VAL A 331 5.67 12.46 -10.17
C VAL A 331 5.12 11.07 -9.92
N VAL A 332 5.76 10.08 -10.55
CA VAL A 332 5.51 8.65 -10.36
C VAL A 332 6.82 8.00 -9.95
N VAL A 333 6.81 7.21 -8.88
CA VAL A 333 7.94 6.34 -8.51
C VAL A 333 7.41 4.93 -8.37
N LEU A 334 8.00 3.96 -9.10
CA LEU A 334 7.65 2.54 -9.01
C LEU A 334 8.89 1.75 -8.65
N SER A 335 8.72 0.82 -7.71
CA SER A 335 9.78 -0.05 -7.21
C SER A 335 9.27 -1.49 -7.14
N ASN A 336 10.11 -2.43 -7.51
CA ASN A 336 9.84 -3.86 -7.39
C ASN A 336 10.43 -4.46 -6.09
N SER A 337 10.36 -3.70 -5.02
CA SER A 337 10.69 -4.15 -3.66
C SER A 337 9.72 -3.56 -2.64
N ASN A 338 9.54 -4.25 -1.52
CA ASN A 338 8.62 -3.86 -0.45
C ASN A 338 9.17 -2.74 0.46
N ASN A 339 10.31 -2.13 0.10
CA ASN A 339 10.86 -0.98 0.81
C ASN A 339 10.28 0.32 0.23
N SER A 340 9.79 1.21 1.09
CA SER A 340 9.13 2.46 0.68
C SER A 340 10.03 3.32 -0.22
N VAL A 341 9.43 3.98 -1.21
CA VAL A 341 10.06 4.95 -2.12
C VAL A 341 9.33 6.31 -2.09
N SER A 342 8.48 6.52 -1.09
CA SER A 342 7.65 7.73 -0.98
C SER A 342 8.47 8.98 -0.69
N ASP A 343 9.60 8.85 0.01
CA ASP A 343 10.54 9.94 0.26
C ASP A 343 11.17 10.46 -1.04
N ILE A 344 11.49 9.56 -1.99
CA ILE A 344 12.01 9.93 -3.32
C ILE A 344 10.96 10.76 -4.07
N GLY A 345 9.71 10.28 -4.13
CA GLY A 345 8.63 11.00 -4.80
C GLY A 345 8.33 12.35 -4.16
N ARG A 346 8.32 12.40 -2.84
CA ARG A 346 8.11 13.65 -2.09
C ARG A 346 9.26 14.64 -2.29
N HIS A 347 10.52 14.17 -2.31
CA HIS A 347 11.68 15.01 -2.58
C HIS A 347 11.60 15.69 -3.97
N ILE A 348 11.11 14.96 -4.97
CA ILE A 348 10.99 15.51 -6.33
C ILE A 348 9.91 16.60 -6.40
N LEU A 349 8.80 16.43 -5.65
CA LEU A 349 7.75 17.45 -5.52
C LEU A 349 8.15 18.60 -4.59
N ASP A 350 8.97 18.31 -3.58
CA ASP A 350 9.42 19.28 -2.59
C ASP A 350 10.88 18.99 -2.19
N ALA A 351 11.80 19.75 -2.76
CA ALA A 351 13.24 19.57 -2.55
C ALA A 351 13.68 19.74 -1.07
N GLN A 352 12.82 20.30 -0.21
CA GLN A 352 13.09 20.39 1.24
C GLN A 352 12.87 19.04 1.94
N HIS A 353 12.13 18.11 1.32
CA HIS A 353 11.98 16.75 1.83
C HIS A 353 13.21 15.92 1.48
N HIS A 354 14.09 15.65 2.44
CA HIS A 354 15.33 14.90 2.20
C HIS A 354 15.11 13.41 1.99
N VAL A 355 15.94 12.80 1.15
CA VAL A 355 16.01 11.35 0.96
C VAL A 355 17.24 10.83 1.71
N GLU A 356 16.99 10.25 2.89
CA GLU A 356 18.07 9.60 3.66
C GLU A 356 18.53 8.32 2.93
N PRO A 357 19.85 8.08 2.86
CA PRO A 357 20.40 6.87 2.28
C PRO A 357 19.84 5.63 2.98
N TYR A 358 19.30 4.68 2.21
CA TYR A 358 18.81 3.44 2.76
C TYR A 358 19.93 2.64 3.42
N LYS A 359 19.67 2.19 4.65
CA LYS A 359 20.55 1.31 5.41
C LYS A 359 19.96 -0.09 5.38
N TYR A 360 20.63 -1.02 4.72
CA TYR A 360 20.15 -2.39 4.58
C TYR A 360 20.06 -3.10 5.95
N PRO A 361 18.86 -3.46 6.44
CA PRO A 361 18.69 -3.95 7.80
C PRO A 361 18.86 -5.47 7.93
N TRP A 362 19.01 -6.22 6.82
CA TRP A 362 18.89 -7.67 6.77
C TRP A 362 20.23 -8.42 6.77
N ALA A 363 21.33 -7.76 7.11
CA ALA A 363 22.66 -8.38 7.14
C ALA A 363 22.73 -9.58 8.10
N LEU A 364 22.02 -9.52 9.24
CA LEU A 364 21.90 -10.62 10.18
C LEU A 364 21.15 -11.81 9.56
N LEU A 365 19.98 -11.55 8.97
CA LEU A 365 19.19 -12.58 8.28
C LEU A 365 20.00 -13.26 7.17
N ASP A 366 20.71 -12.49 6.34
CA ASP A 366 21.57 -13.03 5.26
C ASP A 366 22.66 -13.95 5.81
N THR A 367 23.27 -13.57 6.93
CA THR A 367 24.31 -14.37 7.59
C THR A 367 23.76 -15.66 8.15
N ILE A 368 22.61 -15.58 8.86
CA ILE A 368 21.95 -16.78 9.44
C ILE A 368 21.44 -17.70 8.32
N ARG A 369 20.83 -17.14 7.27
CA ARG A 369 20.34 -17.87 6.09
C ARG A 369 21.50 -18.63 5.40
N THR A 370 22.64 -17.95 5.18
CA THR A 370 23.84 -18.57 4.61
C THR A 370 24.37 -19.68 5.48
N THR A 371 24.43 -19.49 6.80
CA THR A 371 24.87 -20.51 7.74
C THR A 371 23.92 -21.71 7.75
N TYR A 372 22.59 -21.44 7.71
CA TYR A 372 21.56 -22.48 7.61
C TYR A 372 21.74 -23.33 6.34
N THR A 373 21.92 -22.70 5.18
CA THR A 373 22.04 -23.39 3.89
C THR A 373 23.31 -24.22 3.77
N THR A 374 24.40 -23.80 4.42
CA THR A 374 25.72 -24.46 4.34
C THR A 374 25.99 -25.45 5.47
N LYS A 375 25.45 -25.22 6.67
CA LYS A 375 25.80 -25.96 7.90
C LYS A 375 24.58 -26.45 8.70
N GLY A 376 23.38 -26.13 8.25
CA GLY A 376 22.12 -26.57 8.88
C GLY A 376 21.64 -25.71 10.04
N THR A 377 20.49 -26.12 10.61
CA THR A 377 19.72 -25.33 11.58
C THR A 377 20.47 -25.05 12.87
N ASP A 378 21.10 -26.06 13.48
CA ASP A 378 21.73 -25.90 14.78
C ASP A 378 22.98 -24.99 14.71
N ALA A 379 23.72 -25.04 13.60
CA ALA A 379 24.83 -24.12 13.33
C ALA A 379 24.33 -22.67 13.11
N ALA A 380 23.19 -22.49 12.45
CA ALA A 380 22.59 -21.18 12.25
C ALA A 380 22.12 -20.55 13.57
N ILE A 381 21.51 -21.34 14.45
CA ILE A 381 21.10 -20.91 15.81
C ILE A 381 22.34 -20.52 16.64
N ALA A 382 23.39 -21.35 16.63
CA ALA A 382 24.64 -21.04 17.31
C ALA A 382 25.27 -19.75 16.77
N SER A 383 25.28 -19.55 15.45
CA SER A 383 25.74 -18.33 14.80
C SER A 383 24.94 -17.11 15.24
N TYR A 384 23.61 -17.21 15.35
CA TYR A 384 22.76 -16.12 15.85
C TYR A 384 23.20 -15.69 17.26
N HIS A 385 23.36 -16.62 18.20
CA HIS A 385 23.79 -16.31 19.57
C HIS A 385 25.19 -15.72 19.63
N GLN A 386 26.13 -16.23 18.82
CA GLN A 386 27.49 -15.68 18.73
C GLN A 386 27.50 -14.25 18.21
N LEU A 387 26.74 -13.99 17.15
CA LEU A 387 26.63 -12.64 16.58
C LEU A 387 25.96 -11.68 17.56
N LYS A 388 24.92 -12.13 18.29
CA LYS A 388 24.26 -11.32 19.31
C LYS A 388 25.21 -10.97 20.46
N ALA A 389 26.03 -11.91 20.93
CA ALA A 389 27.03 -11.68 21.97
C ALA A 389 28.16 -10.75 21.53
N SER A 390 28.45 -10.66 20.22
CA SER A 390 29.51 -9.79 19.68
C SER A 390 29.19 -8.29 19.76
N ASN A 391 27.94 -7.91 19.97
CA ASN A 391 27.45 -6.51 19.95
C ASN A 391 27.88 -5.72 18.70
N ASN A 392 28.04 -6.38 17.55
CA ASN A 392 28.47 -5.74 16.32
C ASN A 392 27.33 -4.83 15.77
N PRO A 393 27.57 -3.51 15.65
CA PRO A 393 26.54 -2.56 15.21
C PRO A 393 26.09 -2.73 13.76
N SER A 394 26.79 -3.57 12.98
CA SER A 394 26.38 -3.90 11.60
C SER A 394 25.15 -4.82 11.55
N PHE A 395 24.75 -5.42 12.67
CA PHE A 395 23.61 -6.32 12.75
C PHE A 395 22.45 -5.71 13.56
N ALA A 396 21.29 -5.66 12.95
CA ALA A 396 20.06 -5.27 13.63
C ALA A 396 19.37 -6.51 14.21
N PHE A 397 19.21 -6.57 15.53
CA PHE A 397 18.53 -7.65 16.24
C PHE A 397 17.11 -7.22 16.55
N ASN A 398 16.14 -7.85 15.88
CA ASN A 398 14.70 -7.71 16.14
C ASN A 398 13.97 -8.99 15.73
N GLU A 399 12.71 -9.10 16.12
CA GLU A 399 11.86 -10.27 15.87
C GLU A 399 11.68 -10.61 14.39
N ASN A 400 11.83 -9.63 13.50
CA ASN A 400 11.61 -9.85 12.07
C ASN A 400 12.69 -10.72 11.44
N GLN A 401 13.95 -10.64 11.90
CA GLN A 401 15.07 -11.40 11.34
C GLN A 401 14.83 -12.92 11.37
N LEU A 402 14.50 -13.46 12.56
CA LEU A 402 14.21 -14.88 12.73
C LEU A 402 12.84 -15.27 12.16
N ASN A 403 11.87 -14.35 12.22
CA ASN A 403 10.54 -14.58 11.66
C ASN A 403 10.59 -14.77 10.13
N TYR A 404 11.32 -13.93 9.40
CA TYR A 404 11.46 -14.07 7.95
C TYR A 404 12.10 -15.42 7.57
N LEU A 405 13.16 -15.84 8.26
CA LEU A 405 13.77 -17.15 7.99
C LEU A 405 12.80 -18.29 8.28
N GLY A 406 12.05 -18.21 9.40
CA GLY A 406 11.01 -19.19 9.73
C GLY A 406 9.93 -19.28 8.65
N VAL A 407 9.47 -18.14 8.14
CA VAL A 407 8.48 -18.08 7.05
C VAL A 407 9.05 -18.66 5.75
N GLU A 408 10.28 -18.32 5.36
CA GLU A 408 10.94 -18.90 4.16
C GLU A 408 11.03 -20.43 4.26
N LEU A 409 11.42 -20.95 5.41
CA LEU A 409 11.52 -22.40 5.65
C LEU A 409 10.14 -23.07 5.61
N ARG A 410 9.12 -22.46 6.22
CA ARG A 410 7.73 -22.95 6.15
C ARG A 410 7.24 -23.00 4.71
N LYS A 411 7.50 -21.96 3.89
CA LYS A 411 7.18 -21.92 2.45
C LYS A 411 7.87 -23.05 1.68
N ALA A 412 9.10 -23.39 2.05
CA ALA A 412 9.87 -24.49 1.48
C ALA A 412 9.45 -25.89 2.01
N GLY A 413 8.38 -25.97 2.83
CA GLY A 413 7.91 -27.24 3.42
C GLY A 413 8.79 -27.78 4.56
N LYS A 414 9.79 -27.02 5.00
CA LYS A 414 10.74 -27.37 6.07
C LYS A 414 10.17 -27.00 7.45
N ILE A 415 9.07 -27.66 7.82
CA ILE A 415 8.24 -27.28 8.97
C ILE A 415 9.00 -27.43 10.29
N LYS A 416 9.80 -28.51 10.46
CA LYS A 416 10.56 -28.75 11.69
C LYS A 416 11.61 -27.68 11.93
N GLU A 417 12.29 -27.27 10.88
CA GLU A 417 13.29 -26.21 10.91
C GLU A 417 12.65 -24.85 11.16
N ALA A 418 11.53 -24.56 10.49
CA ALA A 418 10.76 -23.33 10.72
C ALA A 418 10.32 -23.21 12.19
N LEU A 419 9.82 -24.29 12.79
CA LEU A 419 9.44 -24.32 14.21
C LEU A 419 10.63 -23.99 15.14
N LYS A 420 11.84 -24.48 14.86
CA LYS A 420 13.02 -24.14 15.65
C LYS A 420 13.29 -22.63 15.64
N PHE A 421 13.21 -21.97 14.46
CA PHE A 421 13.44 -20.53 14.35
C PHE A 421 12.30 -19.70 14.95
N PHE A 422 11.04 -20.08 14.79
CA PHE A 422 9.92 -19.42 15.46
C PHE A 422 9.97 -19.58 16.99
N THR A 423 10.39 -20.74 17.49
CA THR A 423 10.58 -20.97 18.92
C THR A 423 11.70 -20.11 19.48
N LEU A 424 12.85 -20.08 18.80
CA LEU A 424 13.95 -19.16 19.15
C LEU A 424 13.48 -17.73 19.17
N ASN A 425 12.72 -17.32 18.15
CA ASN A 425 12.19 -15.95 18.06
C ASN A 425 11.30 -15.59 19.26
N ALA A 426 10.42 -16.50 19.68
CA ALA A 426 9.56 -16.29 20.85
C ALA A 426 10.35 -16.28 22.19
N GLN A 427 11.48 -16.97 22.27
CA GLN A 427 12.39 -16.90 23.41
C GLN A 427 13.12 -15.56 23.48
N GLU A 428 13.55 -15.05 22.33
CA GLU A 428 14.33 -13.81 22.22
C GLU A 428 13.45 -12.54 22.33
N TYR A 429 12.20 -12.63 21.86
CA TYR A 429 11.26 -11.50 21.78
C TYR A 429 9.87 -11.86 22.34
N PRO A 430 9.76 -12.21 23.64
CA PRO A 430 8.52 -12.76 24.22
C PRO A 430 7.38 -11.75 24.35
N ASN A 431 7.63 -10.47 24.08
CA ASN A 431 6.66 -9.38 24.26
C ASN A 431 6.07 -8.86 22.94
N THR A 432 6.21 -9.61 21.83
CA THR A 432 5.64 -9.23 20.53
C THR A 432 4.57 -10.23 20.09
N THR A 433 3.47 -9.73 19.52
CA THR A 433 2.38 -10.57 18.99
C THR A 433 2.83 -11.43 17.82
N LEU A 434 3.71 -10.89 16.97
CA LEU A 434 4.22 -11.54 15.76
C LEU A 434 4.76 -12.96 16.01
N VAL A 435 5.51 -13.15 17.11
CA VAL A 435 6.15 -14.45 17.40
C VAL A 435 5.13 -15.52 17.77
N TYR A 436 4.07 -15.13 18.48
CA TYR A 436 3.01 -16.06 18.88
C TYR A 436 1.99 -16.29 17.77
N GLU A 437 1.74 -15.30 16.93
CA GLU A 437 0.96 -15.46 15.70
C GLU A 437 1.61 -16.50 14.78
N SER A 438 2.91 -16.37 14.52
CA SER A 438 3.67 -17.29 13.66
C SER A 438 3.70 -18.72 14.22
N LEU A 439 3.84 -18.88 15.54
CA LEU A 439 3.75 -20.18 16.20
C LEU A 439 2.33 -20.75 16.17
N GLY A 440 1.32 -19.93 16.45
CA GLY A 440 -0.08 -20.33 16.41
C GLY A 440 -0.48 -20.86 15.03
N GLU A 441 -0.13 -20.13 13.98
CA GLU A 441 -0.41 -20.49 12.60
C GLU A 441 0.28 -21.81 12.17
N ILE A 442 1.55 -21.99 12.50
CA ILE A 442 2.25 -23.23 12.11
C ILE A 442 1.72 -24.45 12.87
N TYR A 443 1.37 -24.32 14.16
CA TYR A 443 0.76 -25.39 14.94
C TYR A 443 -0.65 -25.72 14.45
N LYS A 444 -1.49 -24.71 14.15
CA LYS A 444 -2.83 -24.90 13.57
C LYS A 444 -2.78 -25.72 12.29
N ARG A 445 -1.87 -25.38 11.36
CA ARG A 445 -1.70 -26.08 10.08
C ARG A 445 -1.17 -27.52 10.25
N ASN A 446 -0.42 -27.76 11.31
CA ASN A 446 0.06 -29.10 11.67
C ASN A 446 -0.92 -29.88 12.54
N LYS A 447 -2.19 -29.42 12.63
CA LYS A 447 -3.24 -30.06 13.44
C LYS A 447 -2.88 -30.22 14.93
N ASN A 448 -1.96 -29.39 15.44
CA ASN A 448 -1.65 -29.34 16.87
C ASN A 448 -2.50 -28.23 17.54
N THR A 449 -3.79 -28.53 17.68
CA THR A 449 -4.82 -27.60 18.20
C THR A 449 -4.43 -27.03 19.57
N LYS A 450 -3.89 -27.86 20.48
CA LYS A 450 -3.48 -27.41 21.82
C LYS A 450 -2.43 -26.30 21.74
N MET A 451 -1.33 -26.53 21.01
CA MET A 451 -0.25 -25.56 20.89
C MET A 451 -0.69 -24.32 20.09
N ALA A 452 -1.57 -24.49 19.10
CA ALA A 452 -2.14 -23.35 18.36
C ALA A 452 -2.92 -22.42 19.31
N VAL A 453 -3.84 -22.98 20.12
CA VAL A 453 -4.63 -22.21 21.09
C VAL A 453 -3.73 -21.51 22.11
N GLU A 454 -2.74 -22.21 22.68
CA GLU A 454 -1.82 -21.62 23.66
C GLU A 454 -1.07 -20.40 23.11
N ASN A 455 -0.67 -20.45 21.85
CA ASN A 455 0.05 -19.32 21.22
C ASN A 455 -0.89 -18.18 20.82
N PHE A 456 -2.06 -18.44 20.27
CA PHE A 456 -3.04 -17.39 19.97
C PHE A 456 -3.59 -16.71 21.24
N GLU A 457 -3.74 -17.43 22.36
CA GLU A 457 -4.08 -16.81 23.65
C GLU A 457 -2.95 -15.88 24.16
N LYS A 458 -1.68 -16.21 23.93
CA LYS A 458 -0.56 -15.31 24.21
C LYS A 458 -0.59 -14.07 23.32
N ALA A 459 -0.84 -14.23 22.01
CA ALA A 459 -1.01 -13.09 21.09
C ALA A 459 -2.15 -12.18 21.53
N LYS A 460 -3.32 -12.76 21.88
CA LYS A 460 -4.48 -12.03 22.42
C LYS A 460 -4.16 -11.26 23.69
N LYS A 461 -3.39 -11.86 24.60
CA LYS A 461 -2.98 -11.18 25.84
C LYS A 461 -2.10 -9.95 25.58
N LEU A 462 -1.27 -9.99 24.53
CA LEU A 462 -0.38 -8.90 24.14
C LEU A 462 -1.10 -7.79 23.33
N ASP A 463 -2.16 -8.15 22.62
CA ASP A 463 -2.97 -7.23 21.79
C ASP A 463 -4.47 -7.55 21.97
N PRO A 464 -5.05 -7.23 23.15
CA PRO A 464 -6.43 -7.62 23.48
C PRO A 464 -7.49 -6.89 22.66
N GLU A 465 -7.16 -5.72 22.10
CA GLU A 465 -8.07 -4.91 21.28
C GLU A 465 -8.23 -5.43 19.84
N ASN A 466 -7.44 -6.40 19.43
CA ASN A 466 -7.50 -6.98 18.10
C ASN A 466 -8.55 -8.11 18.03
N PRO A 467 -9.68 -7.91 17.36
CA PRO A 467 -10.74 -8.91 17.31
C PRO A 467 -10.37 -10.19 16.54
N HIS A 468 -9.27 -10.16 15.77
CA HIS A 468 -8.79 -11.33 15.04
C HIS A 468 -8.46 -12.50 15.99
N TRP A 469 -7.89 -12.23 17.15
CA TRP A 469 -7.53 -13.28 18.11
C TRP A 469 -8.76 -14.01 18.67
N ALA A 470 -9.84 -13.29 18.95
CA ALA A 470 -11.09 -13.89 19.37
C ALA A 470 -11.69 -14.76 18.26
N TYR A 471 -11.72 -14.22 17.04
CA TYR A 471 -12.23 -14.91 15.86
C TYR A 471 -11.48 -16.21 15.58
N ILE A 472 -10.13 -16.20 15.51
CA ILE A 472 -9.34 -17.39 15.18
C ILE A 472 -9.45 -18.47 16.27
N LEU A 473 -9.52 -18.07 17.55
CA LEU A 473 -9.69 -19.00 18.66
C LEU A 473 -11.07 -19.69 18.63
N GLU A 474 -12.11 -18.98 18.23
CA GLU A 474 -13.45 -19.55 18.03
C GLU A 474 -13.43 -20.58 16.89
N GLN A 475 -12.87 -20.21 15.73
CA GLN A 475 -12.74 -21.13 14.59
C GLN A 475 -11.97 -22.41 14.92
N ILE A 476 -10.96 -22.36 15.81
CA ILE A 476 -10.21 -23.54 16.22
C ILE A 476 -11.03 -24.43 17.14
N LYS A 477 -11.90 -23.86 18.01
CA LYS A 477 -12.77 -24.62 18.93
C LYS A 477 -13.89 -25.35 18.17
N ASP A 478 -14.41 -24.73 17.12
CA ASP A 478 -15.51 -25.25 16.30
C ASP A 478 -15.05 -26.23 15.22
N ALA A 479 -13.72 -26.36 15.02
CA ALA A 479 -13.19 -27.35 14.09
C ALA A 479 -13.44 -28.77 14.64
N PRO A 480 -14.03 -29.69 13.83
CA PRO A 480 -14.23 -31.07 14.26
C PRO A 480 -12.88 -31.66 14.68
N ASN A 481 -12.86 -32.29 15.86
CA ASN A 481 -11.72 -33.09 16.31
C ASN A 481 -11.60 -34.28 15.35
N ASP A 482 -10.71 -34.20 14.35
CA ASP A 482 -10.32 -35.34 13.49
C ASP A 482 -9.30 -36.27 14.22
#